data_9acd21eb5940274d4b66f53f2143abf2
#
_entry.id   9acd21eb5940274d4b66f53f2143abf2
#
_cell.length_a   1.000
_cell.length_b   1.000
_cell.length_c   1.000
_cell.angle_alpha   90.00
_cell.angle_beta   90.00
_cell.angle_gamma   90.00
#
_symmetry.space_group_name_H-M   'P 1'
#
loop_
_entity.id
_entity.type
_entity.pdbx_description
1 polymer ?
#
loop_
_entity_poly.entity_id
_entity_poly.type
_entity_poly.pdbx_seq_one_letter_code
_entity_poly.pdbx_strand_id
1 'polypeptide(L)' 'DLGVTIQEAADAVELLLQEGLASTQNRVHSRH' A
#
# COMPACT_ATOMS: atom_id res chain seq x y z
N ASP A 1 22.43 7.04 -2.26
CA ASP A 1 22.80 5.70 -1.90
C ASP A 1 21.76 4.70 -2.39
N LEU A 2 22.24 3.65 -3.07
CA LEU A 2 21.35 2.64 -3.66
C LEU A 2 20.53 1.90 -2.60
N GLY A 3 21.14 1.61 -1.47
CA GLY A 3 20.44 0.92 -0.39
C GLY A 3 19.27 1.71 0.14
N VAL A 4 19.46 3.01 0.34
CA VAL A 4 18.41 3.90 0.82
C VAL A 4 17.33 4.06 -0.25
N THR A 5 17.73 4.18 -1.50
CA THR A 5 16.79 4.34 -2.61
C THR A 5 15.88 3.12 -2.75
N ILE A 6 16.46 1.92 -2.64
CA ILE A 6 15.69 0.67 -2.71
C ILE A 6 14.73 0.57 -1.52
N GLN A 7 15.20 0.94 -0.34
CA GLN A 7 14.38 0.91 0.86
C GLN A 7 13.19 1.87 0.74
N GLU A 8 13.43 3.07 0.23
CA GLU A 8 12.36 4.05 0.03
C GLU A 8 11.32 3.56 -0.96
N ALA A 9 11.79 2.91 -2.03
CA ALA A 9 10.88 2.35 -3.04
C ALA A 9 10.03 1.24 -2.43
N ALA A 10 10.63 0.37 -1.63
CA ALA A 10 9.91 -0.70 -0.96
C ALA A 10 8.85 -0.15 0.00
N ASP A 11 9.21 0.88 0.74
CA ASP A 11 8.27 1.52 1.67
C ASP A 11 7.09 2.14 0.92
N ALA A 12 7.36 2.77 -0.21
CA ALA A 12 6.32 3.38 -1.03
C ALA A 12 5.36 2.32 -1.56
N VAL A 13 5.88 1.19 -2.00
CA VAL A 13 5.06 0.09 -2.50
C VAL A 13 4.19 -0.47 -1.37
N GLU A 14 4.75 -0.64 -0.19
CA GLU A 14 4.00 -1.14 0.95
C GLU A 14 2.84 -0.22 1.30
N LEU A 15 3.08 1.09 1.32
CA LEU A 15 2.04 2.06 1.60
C LEU A 15 0.95 2.01 0.54
N LEU A 16 1.34 1.88 -0.71
CA LEU A 16 0.39 1.81 -1.81
C LEU A 16 -0.49 0.57 -1.69
N LEU A 17 0.11 -0.56 -1.35
CA LEU A 17 -0.61 -1.81 -1.17
C LEU A 17 -1.57 -1.73 0.02
N GLN A 18 -1.13 -1.12 1.12
CA GLN A 18 -1.97 -0.97 2.30
C GLN A 18 -3.19 -0.09 2.01
N GLU A 19 -2.99 1.00 1.30
CA GLU A 19 -4.09 1.88 0.91
C GLU A 19 -5.06 1.16 -0.02
N GLY A 20 -4.53 0.39 -0.97
CA GLY A 20 -5.36 -0.37 -1.90
C GLY A 20 -6.18 -1.43 -1.19
N LEU A 21 -5.56 -2.13 -0.24
CA LEU A 21 -6.26 -3.15 0.54
C LEU A 21 -7.36 -2.54 1.40
N ALA A 22 -7.06 -1.44 2.07
CA ALA A 22 -8.04 -0.77 2.93
C ALA A 22 -9.22 -0.27 2.09
N SER A 23 -8.93 0.31 0.93
CA SER A 23 -9.96 0.81 0.03
C SER A 23 -10.84 -0.33 -0.48
N THR A 24 -10.24 -1.45 -0.85
CA THR A 24 -10.95 -2.62 -1.34
C THR A 24 -11.84 -3.22 -0.25
N GLN A 25 -11.30 -3.36 0.96
CA GLN A 25 -12.06 -3.90 2.08
C GLN A 25 -13.25 -3.02 2.41
N ASN A 26 -13.05 -1.72 2.39
CA ASN A 26 -14.11 -0.77 2.65
C ASN A 26 -15.22 -0.88 1.62
N ARG A 27 -14.85 -1.07 0.37
CA ARG A 27 -15.82 -1.22 -0.72
C ARG A 27 -16.65 -2.48 -0.56
N VAL A 28 -15.98 -3.59 -0.27
CA VAL A 28 -16.66 -4.88 -0.05
C VAL A 28 -17.57 -4.80 1.17
N HIS A 29 -17.09 -4.16 2.22
CA HIS A 29 -17.84 -4.02 3.46
C HIS A 29 -19.12 -3.19 3.26
N SER A 30 -19.04 -2.16 2.44
CA SER A 30 -20.20 -1.30 2.22
C SER A 30 -21.25 -1.94 1.32
N ARG A 31 -20.92 -3.04 0.65
CA ARG A 31 -21.89 -3.79 -0.15
C ARG A 31 -22.85 -4.60 0.72
N HIS A 32 -22.43 -4.86 1.93
CA HIS A 32 -23.25 -5.60 2.88
C HIS A 32 -24.06 -4.68 3.74
#